data_ec2154fd1ebacc4918eb950c26a7fbcc
#
_entry.id   ec2154fd1ebacc4918eb950c26a7fbcc
#
_cell.length_a   1.000
_cell.length_b   1.000
_cell.length_c   1.000
_cell.angle_alpha   90.00
_cell.angle_beta   90.00
_cell.angle_gamma   90.00
#
_symmetry.space_group_name_H-M   'P 1'
#
loop_
_entity.id
_entity.type
_entity.pdbx_description
1 polymer ?
#
loop_
_entity_poly.entity_id
_entity_poly.type
_entity_poly.pdbx_seq_one_letter_code
_entity_poly.pdbx_strand_id
1 'polypeptide(L)'
;MKILYHHRTRSKDGQSVHIDEMIAALRGLGHEVIVVAPAGAETESFGSDAGAVAWLKRFMPKFSYELMELAYSLVAYRQLARAVEQHKPDCLYERYNLFLPAGIWLKRKYRLPMLLEINSPIFEERAKYDGLSLRRLARWSQAYTWRAADFVLPVTGVLAQIVESYGVAKERIVVIPNGINSERFGSPIDVTEAKRALGLQDALVLGFTGFVRDWHGLDKVVDMIAGDPPRTGRHLLVVGDGPARAALEKQAKDLNISERVTFTGVIGRDDVARYVAAFDIALQPAVVAYASPLKLFEYLALGKAIVAPDQPNIAEILTDNSNALLFDPKDVNGLSAALDQLCADPALRQRIAGKARDTIGEQGLTWRENAQRSVDLFSRLIKHA
;
A
#
# COMPACT_ATOMS: atom_id res chain seq x y z
N MET A 1 12.32 -21.26 -10.71
CA MET A 1 12.46 -20.30 -11.83
C MET A 1 13.43 -19.20 -11.44
N LYS A 2 14.07 -18.61 -12.41
CA LYS A 2 14.90 -17.41 -12.27
C LYS A 2 14.10 -16.20 -12.74
N ILE A 3 13.72 -15.33 -11.82
CA ILE A 3 12.80 -14.21 -12.05
C ILE A 3 13.59 -12.91 -12.10
N LEU A 4 13.51 -12.16 -13.18
CA LEU A 4 14.01 -10.78 -13.24
C LEU A 4 12.94 -9.85 -12.67
N TYR A 5 13.22 -9.23 -11.53
CA TYR A 5 12.30 -8.30 -10.85
C TYR A 5 12.74 -6.85 -11.09
N HIS A 6 11.89 -6.05 -11.73
CA HIS A 6 12.19 -4.67 -12.08
C HIS A 6 11.25 -3.68 -11.39
N HIS A 7 11.82 -2.66 -10.76
CA HIS A 7 11.07 -1.52 -10.22
C HIS A 7 11.86 -0.21 -10.30
N ARG A 8 11.16 0.92 -10.21
CA ARG A 8 11.76 2.27 -10.19
C ARG A 8 11.57 2.98 -8.84
N THR A 9 11.04 2.30 -7.83
CA THR A 9 10.77 2.88 -6.52
C THR A 9 12.08 3.15 -5.78
N ARG A 10 12.21 4.35 -5.22
CA ARG A 10 13.32 4.75 -4.35
C ARG A 10 12.88 5.02 -2.92
N SER A 11 11.62 5.45 -2.70
CA SER A 11 11.11 5.80 -1.38
C SER A 11 11.04 4.60 -0.45
N LYS A 12 11.35 4.81 0.84
CA LYS A 12 11.18 3.84 1.92
C LYS A 12 9.80 4.02 2.59
N ASP A 13 8.73 3.91 1.81
CA ASP A 13 7.35 3.96 2.28
C ASP A 13 6.63 2.61 2.06
N GLY A 14 5.30 2.60 2.09
CA GLY A 14 4.52 1.39 1.81
C GLY A 14 4.83 0.72 0.46
N GLN A 15 5.37 1.46 -0.51
CA GLN A 15 5.76 0.88 -1.80
C GLN A 15 6.98 -0.01 -1.68
N SER A 16 7.98 0.38 -0.86
CA SER A 16 9.16 -0.46 -0.61
C SER A 16 8.78 -1.71 0.20
N VAL A 17 7.84 -1.59 1.14
CA VAL A 17 7.32 -2.76 1.88
C VAL A 17 6.77 -3.80 0.93
N HIS A 18 5.89 -3.40 0.01
CA HIS A 18 5.31 -4.31 -0.98
C HIS A 18 6.39 -5.02 -1.81
N ILE A 19 7.38 -4.26 -2.33
CA ILE A 19 8.46 -4.80 -3.17
C ILE A 19 9.28 -5.83 -2.38
N ASP A 20 9.73 -5.45 -1.19
CA ASP A 20 10.59 -6.31 -0.36
C ASP A 20 9.88 -7.60 0.06
N GLU A 21 8.61 -7.51 0.46
CA GLU A 21 7.81 -8.67 0.87
C GLU A 21 7.52 -9.61 -0.32
N MET A 22 7.20 -9.07 -1.50
CA MET A 22 7.00 -9.89 -2.70
C MET A 22 8.30 -10.60 -3.11
N ILE A 23 9.44 -9.90 -3.10
CA ILE A 23 10.75 -10.49 -3.41
C ILE A 23 11.10 -11.59 -2.37
N ALA A 24 10.89 -11.31 -1.09
CA ALA A 24 11.13 -12.28 -0.01
C ALA A 24 10.24 -13.51 -0.17
N ALA A 25 8.96 -13.32 -0.49
CA ALA A 25 8.01 -14.42 -0.71
C ALA A 25 8.39 -15.28 -1.91
N LEU A 26 8.77 -14.68 -3.05
CA LEU A 26 9.25 -15.42 -4.23
C LEU A 26 10.51 -16.23 -3.91
N ARG A 27 11.47 -15.66 -3.16
CA ARG A 27 12.66 -16.38 -2.70
C ARG A 27 12.32 -17.50 -1.72
N GLY A 28 11.37 -17.25 -0.80
CA GLY A 28 10.87 -18.25 0.15
C GLY A 28 10.14 -19.44 -0.51
N LEU A 29 9.67 -19.27 -1.76
CA LEU A 29 9.14 -20.35 -2.60
C LEU A 29 10.24 -21.10 -3.39
N GLY A 30 11.52 -20.78 -3.17
CA GLY A 30 12.65 -21.43 -3.82
C GLY A 30 12.99 -20.87 -5.21
N HIS A 31 12.57 -19.66 -5.53
CA HIS A 31 12.91 -19.01 -6.80
C HIS A 31 14.13 -18.09 -6.65
N GLU A 32 14.97 -18.04 -7.67
CA GLU A 32 16.06 -17.06 -7.77
C GLU A 32 15.47 -15.73 -8.26
N VAL A 33 15.63 -14.66 -7.49
CA VAL A 33 15.11 -13.32 -7.84
C VAL A 33 16.26 -12.36 -8.04
N ILE A 34 16.43 -11.91 -9.30
CA ILE A 34 17.41 -10.91 -9.72
C ILE A 34 16.69 -9.55 -9.75
N VAL A 35 17.12 -8.63 -8.90
CA VAL A 35 16.49 -7.31 -8.78
C VAL A 35 17.24 -6.29 -9.63
N VAL A 36 16.51 -5.58 -10.50
CA VAL A 36 16.99 -4.41 -11.22
C VAL A 36 16.22 -3.19 -10.75
N ALA A 37 16.91 -2.30 -10.04
CA ALA A 37 16.37 -1.09 -9.43
C ALA A 37 17.28 0.11 -9.69
N PRO A 38 16.81 1.35 -9.47
CA PRO A 38 17.66 2.55 -9.57
C PRO A 38 18.82 2.47 -8.57
N ALA A 39 19.99 2.93 -8.98
CA ALA A 39 21.15 3.03 -8.08
C ALA A 39 20.82 3.93 -6.86
N GLY A 40 21.21 3.51 -5.65
CA GLY A 40 21.00 4.26 -4.41
C GLY A 40 19.61 4.08 -3.77
N ALA A 41 18.77 3.15 -4.24
CA ALA A 41 17.47 2.87 -3.63
C ALA A 41 17.57 2.42 -2.15
N GLU A 42 18.72 1.89 -1.73
CA GLU A 42 18.96 1.43 -0.35
C GLU A 42 19.33 2.55 0.65
N THR A 43 19.70 3.74 0.16
CA THR A 43 20.30 4.82 0.98
C THR A 43 19.36 5.99 1.27
N GLU A 44 18.15 6.01 0.73
CA GLU A 44 17.24 7.14 0.90
C GLU A 44 16.44 7.07 2.22
N SER A 45 16.14 8.27 2.79
CA SER A 45 15.35 8.42 4.01
C SER A 45 13.85 8.21 3.73
N PHE A 46 13.11 7.85 4.78
CA PHE A 46 11.65 7.63 4.74
C PHE A 46 10.91 8.85 4.17
N GLY A 47 10.20 8.66 3.07
CA GLY A 47 9.34 9.69 2.48
C GLY A 47 10.04 10.81 1.69
N SER A 48 11.35 10.75 1.43
CA SER A 48 12.08 11.80 0.69
C SER A 48 12.20 11.49 -0.81
N ASP A 49 11.91 12.50 -1.65
CA ASP A 49 12.43 12.55 -3.01
C ASP A 49 13.93 12.90 -2.95
N ALA A 50 14.79 12.19 -3.69
CA ALA A 50 16.22 12.49 -3.75
C ALA A 50 16.44 13.98 -4.10
N GLY A 51 17.28 14.67 -3.34
CA GLY A 51 17.48 16.13 -3.46
C GLY A 51 17.79 16.61 -4.89
N ALA A 52 18.54 15.85 -5.69
CA ALA A 52 18.80 16.13 -7.08
C ALA A 52 17.54 16.07 -7.96
N VAL A 53 16.64 15.12 -7.71
CA VAL A 53 15.37 14.97 -8.46
C VAL A 53 14.40 16.10 -8.06
N ALA A 54 14.33 16.45 -6.79
CA ALA A 54 13.52 17.56 -6.30
C ALA A 54 14.02 18.89 -6.86
N TRP A 55 15.34 19.09 -6.91
CA TRP A 55 15.96 20.27 -7.54
C TRP A 55 15.62 20.34 -9.04
N LEU A 56 15.76 19.24 -9.79
CA LEU A 56 15.42 19.20 -11.21
C LEU A 56 13.93 19.53 -11.45
N LYS A 57 13.03 18.94 -10.67
CA LYS A 57 11.58 19.22 -10.74
C LYS A 57 11.26 20.69 -10.51
N ARG A 58 12.04 21.39 -9.67
CA ARG A 58 11.81 22.80 -9.31
C ARG A 58 12.24 23.76 -10.42
N PHE A 59 13.31 23.46 -11.17
CA PHE A 59 13.93 24.39 -12.10
C PHE A 59 13.70 24.07 -13.58
N MET A 60 13.23 22.84 -13.91
CA MET A 60 12.95 22.46 -15.28
C MET A 60 11.48 22.63 -15.64
N PRO A 61 11.14 23.05 -16.88
CA PRO A 61 9.77 22.96 -17.38
C PRO A 61 9.23 21.53 -17.26
N LYS A 62 7.97 21.37 -16.83
CA LYS A 62 7.37 20.05 -16.59
C LYS A 62 7.50 19.10 -17.79
N PHE A 63 7.29 19.60 -19.01
CA PHE A 63 7.40 18.77 -20.24
C PHE A 63 8.79 18.19 -20.45
N SER A 64 9.86 18.95 -20.14
CA SER A 64 11.24 18.46 -20.32
C SER A 64 11.60 17.42 -19.27
N TYR A 65 11.08 17.55 -18.03
CA TYR A 65 11.19 16.52 -17.01
C TYR A 65 10.47 15.23 -17.44
N GLU A 66 9.24 15.31 -17.97
CA GLU A 66 8.48 14.17 -18.48
C GLU A 66 9.18 13.46 -19.65
N LEU A 67 9.83 14.23 -20.55
CA LEU A 67 10.67 13.65 -21.62
C LEU A 67 11.91 12.95 -21.07
N MET A 68 12.53 13.49 -20.02
CA MET A 68 13.65 12.82 -19.33
C MET A 68 13.19 11.52 -18.65
N GLU A 69 12.01 11.50 -18.05
CA GLU A 69 11.44 10.26 -17.48
C GLU A 69 11.29 9.19 -18.56
N LEU A 70 10.81 9.58 -19.75
CA LEU A 70 10.69 8.65 -20.88
C LEU A 70 12.08 8.23 -21.42
N ALA A 71 13.02 9.17 -21.53
CA ALA A 71 14.39 8.89 -21.98
C ALA A 71 15.15 7.95 -21.01
N TYR A 72 14.83 8.01 -19.71
CA TYR A 72 15.35 7.06 -18.72
C TYR A 72 15.02 5.60 -19.07
N SER A 73 13.98 5.34 -19.85
CA SER A 73 13.66 4.01 -20.35
C SER A 73 14.79 3.37 -21.14
N LEU A 74 15.64 4.17 -21.82
CA LEU A 74 16.82 3.66 -22.53
C LEU A 74 17.90 3.17 -21.56
N VAL A 75 18.06 3.87 -20.44
CA VAL A 75 19.00 3.48 -19.39
C VAL A 75 18.50 2.21 -18.70
N ALA A 76 17.23 2.20 -18.29
CA ALA A 76 16.58 1.03 -17.67
C ALA A 76 16.64 -0.20 -18.61
N TYR A 77 16.37 -0.01 -19.90
CA TYR A 77 16.48 -1.06 -20.90
C TYR A 77 17.89 -1.67 -20.98
N ARG A 78 18.94 -0.80 -20.99
CA ARG A 78 20.33 -1.29 -21.01
C ARG A 78 20.68 -2.07 -19.75
N GLN A 79 20.22 -1.63 -18.58
CA GLN A 79 20.43 -2.34 -17.32
C GLN A 79 19.71 -3.71 -17.32
N LEU A 80 18.47 -3.74 -17.75
CA LEU A 80 17.68 -4.95 -17.88
C LEU A 80 18.29 -5.92 -18.92
N ALA A 81 18.73 -5.42 -20.07
CA ALA A 81 19.37 -6.25 -21.11
C ALA A 81 20.65 -6.91 -20.58
N ARG A 82 21.52 -6.14 -19.89
CA ARG A 82 22.72 -6.70 -19.24
C ARG A 82 22.37 -7.79 -18.23
N ALA A 83 21.33 -7.56 -17.41
CA ALA A 83 20.88 -8.55 -16.44
C ALA A 83 20.37 -9.83 -17.13
N VAL A 84 19.65 -9.72 -18.26
CA VAL A 84 19.21 -10.88 -19.05
C VAL A 84 20.40 -11.63 -19.62
N GLU A 85 21.38 -10.93 -20.22
CA GLU A 85 22.58 -11.55 -20.81
C GLU A 85 23.43 -12.25 -19.76
N GLN A 86 23.56 -11.68 -18.56
CA GLN A 86 24.36 -12.19 -17.46
C GLN A 86 23.70 -13.37 -16.74
N HIS A 87 22.39 -13.26 -16.45
CA HIS A 87 21.69 -14.18 -15.54
C HIS A 87 20.75 -15.15 -16.26
N LYS A 88 20.35 -14.87 -17.50
CA LYS A 88 19.43 -15.68 -18.32
C LYS A 88 18.15 -16.02 -17.54
N PRO A 89 17.35 -15.01 -17.13
CA PRO A 89 16.11 -15.26 -16.40
C PRO A 89 15.06 -15.95 -17.26
N ASP A 90 14.17 -16.70 -16.62
CA ASP A 90 13.05 -17.39 -17.27
C ASP A 90 11.88 -16.45 -17.58
N CYS A 91 11.73 -15.37 -16.79
CA CYS A 91 10.58 -14.46 -16.86
C CYS A 91 10.90 -13.09 -16.26
N LEU A 92 10.02 -12.10 -16.53
CA LEU A 92 10.10 -10.73 -16.05
C LEU A 92 8.89 -10.39 -15.17
N TYR A 93 9.12 -10.00 -13.93
CA TYR A 93 8.15 -9.34 -13.06
C TYR A 93 8.46 -7.86 -13.00
N GLU A 94 7.54 -7.01 -13.42
CA GLU A 94 7.77 -5.55 -13.43
C GLU A 94 6.69 -4.82 -12.62
N ARG A 95 7.12 -3.95 -11.73
CA ARG A 95 6.25 -2.97 -11.08
C ARG A 95 6.07 -1.77 -12.01
N TYR A 96 4.83 -1.52 -12.40
CA TYR A 96 4.48 -0.46 -13.33
C TYR A 96 4.95 0.92 -12.87
N ASN A 97 5.47 1.68 -13.83
CA ASN A 97 5.75 3.11 -13.68
C ASN A 97 5.40 3.86 -14.97
N LEU A 98 4.92 5.11 -14.83
CA LEU A 98 4.59 5.94 -15.99
C LEU A 98 5.87 6.32 -16.75
N PHE A 99 5.78 6.41 -18.07
CA PHE A 99 6.90 6.67 -18.99
C PHE A 99 8.04 5.65 -18.94
N LEU A 100 7.78 4.40 -18.54
CA LEU A 100 8.80 3.35 -18.41
C LEU A 100 8.44 2.08 -19.22
N PRO A 101 8.44 2.14 -20.58
CA PRO A 101 8.18 0.96 -21.42
C PRO A 101 9.36 0.00 -21.56
N ALA A 102 10.46 0.18 -20.82
CA ALA A 102 11.71 -0.58 -20.95
C ALA A 102 11.50 -2.10 -20.81
N GLY A 103 10.68 -2.55 -19.87
CA GLY A 103 10.36 -3.97 -19.69
C GLY A 103 9.62 -4.56 -20.88
N ILE A 104 8.72 -3.81 -21.51
CA ILE A 104 8.03 -4.24 -22.74
C ILE A 104 9.00 -4.41 -23.91
N TRP A 105 9.97 -3.50 -24.06
CA TRP A 105 11.02 -3.64 -25.10
C TRP A 105 11.88 -4.87 -24.85
N LEU A 106 12.25 -5.10 -23.59
CA LEU A 106 13.00 -6.28 -23.16
C LEU A 106 12.23 -7.57 -23.45
N LYS A 107 10.98 -7.66 -22.98
CA LYS A 107 10.06 -8.76 -23.24
C LYS A 107 10.03 -9.15 -24.71
N ARG A 108 9.84 -8.17 -25.59
CA ARG A 108 9.77 -8.39 -27.05
C ARG A 108 11.08 -8.90 -27.65
N LYS A 109 12.22 -8.32 -27.23
CA LYS A 109 13.53 -8.70 -27.78
C LYS A 109 13.94 -10.11 -27.33
N TYR A 110 13.77 -10.42 -26.06
CA TYR A 110 14.24 -11.69 -25.47
C TYR A 110 13.14 -12.75 -25.35
N ARG A 111 11.91 -12.43 -25.77
CA ARG A 111 10.71 -13.31 -25.68
C ARG A 111 10.43 -13.80 -24.26
N LEU A 112 10.65 -12.96 -23.26
CA LEU A 112 10.42 -13.29 -21.87
C LEU A 112 8.93 -13.18 -21.51
N PRO A 113 8.32 -14.18 -20.87
CA PRO A 113 7.03 -14.05 -20.21
C PRO A 113 7.07 -12.90 -19.18
N MET A 114 6.02 -12.06 -19.15
CA MET A 114 6.01 -10.85 -18.33
C MET A 114 4.72 -10.69 -17.53
N LEU A 115 4.86 -10.51 -16.22
CA LEU A 115 3.81 -10.01 -15.34
C LEU A 115 4.06 -8.53 -15.03
N LEU A 116 3.00 -7.72 -15.11
CA LEU A 116 3.04 -6.29 -14.83
C LEU A 116 2.15 -5.97 -13.62
N GLU A 117 2.76 -5.67 -12.49
CA GLU A 117 2.08 -5.26 -11.27
C GLU A 117 1.65 -3.79 -11.34
N ILE A 118 0.38 -3.49 -11.05
CA ILE A 118 -0.16 -2.13 -11.04
C ILE A 118 -0.73 -1.82 -9.66
N ASN A 119 -0.16 -0.81 -8.99
CA ASN A 119 -0.57 -0.37 -7.66
C ASN A 119 -1.41 0.91 -7.67
N SER A 120 -1.32 1.68 -8.76
CA SER A 120 -2.12 2.89 -8.96
C SER A 120 -2.22 3.26 -10.44
N PRO A 121 -3.27 4.02 -10.82
CA PRO A 121 -3.41 4.59 -12.16
C PRO A 121 -2.61 5.90 -12.24
N ILE A 122 -1.27 5.79 -12.38
CA ILE A 122 -0.33 6.92 -12.24
C ILE A 122 -0.65 8.10 -13.19
N PHE A 123 -1.16 7.82 -14.40
CA PHE A 123 -1.58 8.88 -15.30
C PHE A 123 -2.72 9.70 -14.69
N GLU A 124 -3.75 9.06 -14.17
CA GLU A 124 -4.91 9.69 -13.55
C GLU A 124 -4.52 10.47 -12.30
N GLU A 125 -3.69 9.89 -11.46
CA GLU A 125 -3.15 10.55 -10.25
C GLU A 125 -2.39 11.83 -10.60
N ARG A 126 -1.40 11.71 -11.48
CA ARG A 126 -0.58 12.87 -11.88
C ARG A 126 -1.40 13.91 -12.64
N ALA A 127 -2.36 13.49 -13.46
CA ALA A 127 -3.24 14.40 -14.18
C ALA A 127 -4.14 15.21 -13.23
N LYS A 128 -4.51 14.64 -12.08
CA LYS A 128 -5.40 15.25 -11.09
C LYS A 128 -4.65 16.12 -10.07
N TYR A 129 -3.52 15.63 -9.56
CA TYR A 129 -2.84 16.24 -8.41
C TYR A 129 -1.55 16.98 -8.76
N ASP A 130 -0.69 16.41 -9.61
CA ASP A 130 0.63 16.99 -9.90
C ASP A 130 0.65 17.84 -11.18
N GLY A 131 -0.35 17.65 -12.04
CA GLY A 131 -0.39 18.18 -13.39
C GLY A 131 0.57 17.44 -14.33
N LEU A 132 0.12 17.24 -15.57
CA LEU A 132 0.91 16.67 -16.67
C LEU A 132 0.92 17.63 -17.86
N SER A 133 2.10 17.92 -18.38
CA SER A 133 2.27 18.73 -19.61
C SER A 133 1.99 17.90 -20.86
N LEU A 134 2.57 16.70 -20.93
CA LEU A 134 2.48 15.78 -22.07
C LEU A 134 1.37 14.73 -21.85
N ARG A 135 0.15 15.19 -21.53
CA ARG A 135 -0.99 14.29 -21.16
C ARG A 135 -1.26 13.20 -22.20
N ARG A 136 -1.21 13.52 -23.51
CA ARG A 136 -1.46 12.53 -24.56
C ARG A 136 -0.37 11.46 -24.60
N LEU A 137 0.89 11.86 -24.44
CA LEU A 137 2.03 10.94 -24.40
C LEU A 137 2.00 10.08 -23.14
N ALA A 138 1.68 10.66 -21.99
CA ALA A 138 1.53 9.94 -20.72
C ALA A 138 0.43 8.86 -20.80
N ARG A 139 -0.76 9.22 -21.30
CA ARG A 139 -1.86 8.29 -21.49
C ARG A 139 -1.52 7.18 -22.48
N TRP A 140 -0.85 7.53 -23.58
CA TRP A 140 -0.37 6.55 -24.57
C TRP A 140 0.65 5.61 -23.94
N SER A 141 1.62 6.12 -23.20
CA SER A 141 2.66 5.32 -22.52
C SER A 141 2.04 4.32 -21.55
N GLN A 142 1.05 4.75 -20.73
CA GLN A 142 0.30 3.87 -19.83
C GLN A 142 -0.41 2.76 -20.62
N ALA A 143 -1.23 3.15 -21.60
CA ALA A 143 -1.97 2.20 -22.42
C ALA A 143 -1.06 1.20 -23.15
N TYR A 144 0.05 1.68 -23.72
CA TYR A 144 1.03 0.83 -24.39
C TYR A 144 1.63 -0.21 -23.47
N THR A 145 2.08 0.20 -22.27
CA THR A 145 2.71 -0.70 -21.30
C THR A 145 1.71 -1.74 -20.80
N TRP A 146 0.51 -1.32 -20.42
CA TRP A 146 -0.52 -2.21 -19.89
C TRP A 146 -0.99 -3.25 -20.92
N ARG A 147 -1.23 -2.83 -22.17
CA ARG A 147 -1.68 -3.74 -23.24
C ARG A 147 -0.61 -4.73 -23.69
N ALA A 148 0.67 -4.41 -23.51
CA ALA A 148 1.76 -5.23 -24.05
C ALA A 148 2.29 -6.30 -23.08
N ALA A 149 1.96 -6.23 -21.76
CA ALA A 149 2.28 -7.27 -20.80
C ALA A 149 1.48 -8.55 -21.07
N ASP A 150 1.94 -9.73 -20.65
CA ASP A 150 1.18 -10.98 -20.80
C ASP A 150 0.03 -11.05 -19.81
N PHE A 151 0.30 -10.78 -18.54
CA PHE A 151 -0.70 -10.54 -17.51
C PHE A 151 -0.45 -9.21 -16.81
N VAL A 152 -1.55 -8.57 -16.41
CA VAL A 152 -1.56 -7.34 -15.64
C VAL A 152 -2.18 -7.62 -14.28
N LEU A 153 -1.46 -7.23 -13.22
CA LEU A 153 -1.79 -7.57 -11.84
C LEU A 153 -2.17 -6.30 -11.04
N PRO A 154 -3.40 -5.78 -11.21
CA PRO A 154 -3.88 -4.69 -10.36
C PRO A 154 -4.14 -5.18 -8.94
N VAL A 155 -3.94 -4.29 -7.96
CA VAL A 155 -4.09 -4.62 -6.53
C VAL A 155 -5.54 -4.58 -6.03
N THR A 156 -6.50 -4.14 -6.86
CA THR A 156 -7.95 -4.13 -6.55
C THR A 156 -8.78 -4.34 -7.81
N GLY A 157 -10.01 -4.80 -7.66
CA GLY A 157 -11.00 -4.91 -8.74
C GLY A 157 -11.37 -3.54 -9.32
N VAL A 158 -11.39 -2.49 -8.49
CA VAL A 158 -11.59 -1.11 -8.97
C VAL A 158 -10.47 -0.70 -9.93
N LEU A 159 -9.22 -0.99 -9.58
CA LEU A 159 -8.08 -0.72 -10.46
C LEU A 159 -8.11 -1.62 -11.70
N ALA A 160 -8.57 -2.85 -11.59
CA ALA A 160 -8.78 -3.77 -12.72
C ALA A 160 -9.76 -3.19 -13.76
N GLN A 161 -10.86 -2.57 -13.33
CA GLN A 161 -11.81 -1.89 -14.21
C GLN A 161 -11.15 -0.70 -14.96
N ILE A 162 -10.29 0.05 -14.26
CA ILE A 162 -9.51 1.13 -14.92
C ILE A 162 -8.58 0.52 -15.97
N VAL A 163 -7.87 -0.56 -15.65
CA VAL A 163 -6.98 -1.28 -16.60
C VAL A 163 -7.76 -1.79 -17.82
N GLU A 164 -8.93 -2.38 -17.62
CA GLU A 164 -9.82 -2.85 -18.68
C GLU A 164 -10.25 -1.69 -19.59
N SER A 165 -10.55 -0.52 -19.04
CA SER A 165 -10.93 0.69 -19.80
C SER A 165 -9.83 1.18 -20.75
N TYR A 166 -8.59 0.80 -20.50
CA TYR A 166 -7.45 1.04 -21.40
C TYR A 166 -7.31 -0.01 -22.51
N GLY A 167 -8.23 -0.98 -22.60
CA GLY A 167 -8.27 -2.01 -23.64
C GLY A 167 -7.34 -3.19 -23.37
N VAL A 168 -7.04 -3.48 -22.12
CA VAL A 168 -6.45 -4.76 -21.72
C VAL A 168 -7.57 -5.81 -21.68
N ALA A 169 -7.37 -6.95 -22.31
CA ALA A 169 -8.36 -8.04 -22.32
C ALA A 169 -8.55 -8.59 -20.90
N LYS A 170 -9.79 -8.84 -20.51
CA LYS A 170 -10.17 -9.26 -19.15
C LYS A 170 -9.47 -10.54 -18.69
N GLU A 171 -9.23 -11.47 -19.62
CA GLU A 171 -8.53 -12.75 -19.37
C GLU A 171 -7.06 -12.56 -19.00
N ARG A 172 -6.50 -11.38 -19.26
CA ARG A 172 -5.13 -11.01 -18.91
C ARG A 172 -5.04 -10.13 -17.66
N ILE A 173 -6.15 -9.84 -17.01
CA ILE A 173 -6.22 -9.07 -15.78
C ILE A 173 -6.45 -10.04 -14.62
N VAL A 174 -5.53 -10.08 -13.67
CA VAL A 174 -5.63 -10.91 -12.47
C VAL A 174 -5.42 -10.02 -11.25
N VAL A 175 -6.47 -9.85 -10.44
CA VAL A 175 -6.38 -9.05 -9.21
C VAL A 175 -5.54 -9.80 -8.18
N ILE A 176 -4.45 -9.17 -7.73
CA ILE A 176 -3.61 -9.66 -6.63
C ILE A 176 -3.52 -8.53 -5.60
N PRO A 177 -4.32 -8.59 -4.51
CA PRO A 177 -4.30 -7.56 -3.47
C PRO A 177 -2.97 -7.56 -2.73
N ASN A 178 -2.74 -6.54 -1.90
CA ASN A 178 -1.63 -6.59 -0.96
C ASN A 178 -1.79 -7.80 -0.02
N GLY A 179 -0.73 -8.16 0.67
CA GLY A 179 -0.70 -9.28 1.59
C GLY A 179 -0.06 -8.92 2.91
N ILE A 180 -0.02 -9.90 3.81
CA ILE A 180 0.65 -9.79 5.10
C ILE A 180 1.80 -10.79 5.22
N ASN A 181 2.83 -10.42 5.97
CA ASN A 181 3.89 -11.32 6.36
C ASN A 181 3.47 -12.07 7.62
N SER A 182 3.11 -13.35 7.46
CA SER A 182 2.62 -14.18 8.56
C SER A 182 3.67 -14.49 9.62
N GLU A 183 4.97 -14.43 9.32
CA GLU A 183 6.04 -14.62 10.30
C GLU A 183 6.12 -13.42 11.25
N ARG A 184 5.95 -12.21 10.73
CA ARG A 184 6.03 -10.96 11.51
C ARG A 184 4.73 -10.65 12.26
N PHE A 185 3.58 -10.95 11.68
CA PHE A 185 2.26 -10.59 12.23
C PHE A 185 1.44 -11.79 12.73
N GLY A 186 1.93 -13.01 12.58
CA GLY A 186 1.19 -14.23 12.95
C GLY A 186 1.34 -14.65 14.42
N SER A 187 2.34 -14.13 15.12
CA SER A 187 2.53 -14.46 16.54
C SER A 187 1.56 -13.68 17.42
N PRO A 188 0.90 -14.33 18.38
CA PRO A 188 0.08 -13.62 19.36
C PRO A 188 0.90 -12.62 20.17
N ILE A 189 0.41 -11.39 20.26
CA ILE A 189 1.01 -10.34 21.08
C ILE A 189 0.02 -10.00 22.19
N ASP A 190 0.50 -9.95 23.45
CA ASP A 190 -0.34 -9.56 24.58
C ASP A 190 -0.69 -8.06 24.49
N VAL A 191 -1.97 -7.79 24.29
CA VAL A 191 -2.51 -6.42 24.15
C VAL A 191 -2.28 -5.61 25.43
N THR A 192 -2.39 -6.24 26.59
CA THR A 192 -2.20 -5.58 27.89
C THR A 192 -0.74 -5.14 28.06
N GLU A 193 0.21 -6.01 27.68
CA GLU A 193 1.64 -5.68 27.71
C GLU A 193 1.97 -4.60 26.70
N ALA A 194 1.44 -4.69 25.48
CA ALA A 194 1.63 -3.68 24.43
C ALA A 194 1.14 -2.29 24.86
N LYS A 195 -0.04 -2.21 25.47
CA LYS A 195 -0.58 -0.96 26.04
C LYS A 195 0.25 -0.43 27.19
N ARG A 196 0.67 -1.32 28.11
CA ARG A 196 1.49 -0.94 29.27
C ARG A 196 2.84 -0.34 28.84
N ALA A 197 3.47 -0.93 27.82
CA ALA A 197 4.72 -0.42 27.27
C ALA A 197 4.62 1.01 26.70
N LEU A 198 3.39 1.44 26.35
CA LEU A 198 3.08 2.76 25.82
C LEU A 198 2.44 3.70 26.86
N GLY A 199 2.22 3.24 28.10
CA GLY A 199 1.51 4.00 29.12
C GLY A 199 0.01 4.18 28.85
N LEU A 200 -0.59 3.30 28.03
CA LEU A 200 -1.98 3.38 27.55
C LEU A 200 -2.89 2.27 28.12
N GLN A 201 -2.49 1.65 29.24
CA GLN A 201 -3.22 0.51 29.83
C GLN A 201 -4.67 0.82 30.18
N ASP A 202 -4.96 2.06 30.57
CA ASP A 202 -6.30 2.52 30.99
C ASP A 202 -7.09 3.20 29.85
N ALA A 203 -6.47 3.35 28.67
CA ALA A 203 -7.08 4.03 27.53
C ALA A 203 -7.82 3.05 26.60
N LEU A 204 -8.88 3.55 25.96
CA LEU A 204 -9.44 2.94 24.75
C LEU A 204 -8.69 3.49 23.54
N VAL A 205 -7.81 2.66 22.97
CA VAL A 205 -6.84 3.09 21.95
C VAL A 205 -7.46 3.02 20.55
N LEU A 206 -7.63 4.19 19.95
CA LEU A 206 -7.96 4.37 18.54
C LEU A 206 -6.64 4.46 17.75
N GLY A 207 -6.33 3.47 16.92
CA GLY A 207 -5.00 3.36 16.33
C GLY A 207 -4.97 3.55 14.82
N PHE A 208 -3.97 4.26 14.34
CA PHE A 208 -3.66 4.40 12.92
C PHE A 208 -2.18 4.09 12.67
N THR A 209 -1.86 3.33 11.60
CA THR A 209 -0.46 3.09 11.19
C THR A 209 -0.19 3.57 9.78
N GLY A 210 1.03 4.07 9.54
CA GLY A 210 1.57 4.40 8.22
C GLY A 210 2.02 5.85 8.05
N PHE A 211 2.24 6.23 6.78
CA PHE A 211 2.68 7.57 6.41
C PHE A 211 1.50 8.55 6.47
N VAL A 212 1.55 9.50 7.40
CA VAL A 212 0.42 10.40 7.76
C VAL A 212 0.29 11.53 6.74
N ARG A 213 -0.83 11.53 5.99
CA ARG A 213 -1.15 12.55 4.99
C ARG A 213 -2.51 13.21 5.31
N ASP A 214 -2.71 14.43 4.85
CA ASP A 214 -3.95 15.20 5.11
C ASP A 214 -5.21 14.47 4.67
N TRP A 215 -5.16 13.76 3.54
CA TRP A 215 -6.31 13.02 3.02
C TRP A 215 -6.66 11.73 3.78
N HIS A 216 -5.92 11.35 4.82
CA HIS A 216 -6.28 10.22 5.68
C HIS A 216 -7.45 10.52 6.63
N GLY A 217 -7.80 11.80 6.86
CA GLY A 217 -8.96 12.19 7.67
C GLY A 217 -8.75 12.00 9.17
N LEU A 218 -7.51 12.01 9.67
CA LEU A 218 -7.21 11.91 11.11
C LEU A 218 -7.59 13.17 11.87
N ASP A 219 -7.68 14.32 11.20
CA ASP A 219 -8.20 15.57 11.73
C ASP A 219 -9.61 15.41 12.32
N LYS A 220 -10.48 14.65 11.64
CA LYS A 220 -11.83 14.34 12.11
C LYS A 220 -11.82 13.48 13.38
N VAL A 221 -10.85 12.59 13.51
CA VAL A 221 -10.70 11.76 14.71
C VAL A 221 -10.22 12.62 15.89
N VAL A 222 -9.31 13.57 15.65
CA VAL A 222 -8.86 14.55 16.67
C VAL A 222 -10.04 15.41 17.13
N ASP A 223 -10.85 15.93 16.21
CA ASP A 223 -12.04 16.73 16.55
C ASP A 223 -13.06 15.91 17.37
N MET A 224 -13.29 14.66 17.00
CA MET A 224 -14.18 13.77 17.73
C MET A 224 -13.70 13.54 19.17
N ILE A 225 -12.40 13.26 19.38
CA ILE A 225 -11.81 13.09 20.71
C ILE A 225 -11.93 14.36 21.56
N ALA A 226 -11.79 15.53 20.93
CA ALA A 226 -11.96 16.82 21.62
C ALA A 226 -13.40 17.06 22.09
N GLY A 227 -14.39 16.60 21.33
CA GLY A 227 -15.80 16.66 21.69
C GLY A 227 -16.22 15.65 22.78
N ASP A 228 -15.39 14.70 23.10
CA ASP A 228 -15.70 13.68 24.10
C ASP A 228 -15.73 14.24 25.54
N PRO A 229 -16.63 13.71 26.40
CA PRO A 229 -16.50 13.94 27.84
C PRO A 229 -15.12 13.50 28.35
N PRO A 230 -14.53 14.21 29.34
CA PRO A 230 -13.19 13.91 29.84
C PRO A 230 -12.97 12.46 30.34
N ARG A 231 -14.03 11.74 30.64
CA ARG A 231 -14.01 10.38 31.21
C ARG A 231 -14.10 9.25 30.18
N THR A 232 -14.16 9.52 28.87
CA THR A 232 -14.27 8.48 27.84
C THR A 232 -13.05 7.60 27.72
N GLY A 233 -11.90 8.07 28.17
CA GLY A 233 -10.62 7.33 28.09
C GLY A 233 -10.12 7.07 26.68
N ARG A 234 -10.72 7.68 25.64
CA ARG A 234 -10.28 7.51 24.25
C ARG A 234 -8.93 8.19 24.01
N HIS A 235 -8.03 7.48 23.36
CA HIS A 235 -6.70 7.95 23.04
C HIS A 235 -6.35 7.63 21.58
N LEU A 236 -5.90 8.62 20.81
CA LEU A 236 -5.42 8.40 19.44
C LEU A 236 -3.93 8.03 19.46
N LEU A 237 -3.61 6.84 18.98
CA LEU A 237 -2.23 6.39 18.77
C LEU A 237 -1.91 6.33 17.27
N VAL A 238 -1.04 7.20 16.79
CA VAL A 238 -0.57 7.26 15.42
C VAL A 238 0.82 6.63 15.33
N VAL A 239 0.89 5.44 14.73
CA VAL A 239 2.14 4.71 14.52
C VAL A 239 2.71 5.06 13.16
N GLY A 240 3.66 5.97 13.11
CA GLY A 240 4.26 6.49 11.89
C GLY A 240 4.51 7.98 11.93
N ASP A 241 4.89 8.51 10.79
CA ASP A 241 5.19 9.93 10.58
C ASP A 241 4.68 10.39 9.21
N GLY A 242 4.69 11.68 8.95
CA GLY A 242 4.31 12.23 7.66
C GLY A 242 4.01 13.73 7.69
N PRO A 243 3.74 14.33 6.53
CA PRO A 243 3.58 15.79 6.40
C PRO A 243 2.40 16.35 7.20
N ALA A 244 1.36 15.57 7.48
CA ALA A 244 0.20 16.03 8.24
C ALA A 244 0.42 16.05 9.77
N ARG A 245 1.49 15.41 10.28
CA ARG A 245 1.74 15.27 11.72
C ARG A 245 1.74 16.61 12.45
N ALA A 246 2.53 17.59 11.98
CA ALA A 246 2.64 18.88 12.65
C ALA A 246 1.30 19.63 12.74
N ALA A 247 0.44 19.49 11.71
CA ALA A 247 -0.89 20.09 11.70
C ALA A 247 -1.81 19.40 12.72
N LEU A 248 -1.78 18.08 12.83
CA LEU A 248 -2.56 17.31 13.78
C LEU A 248 -2.11 17.53 15.23
N GLU A 249 -0.80 17.61 15.50
CA GLU A 249 -0.26 17.98 16.82
C GLU A 249 -0.71 19.40 17.23
N LYS A 250 -0.67 20.34 16.27
CA LYS A 250 -1.17 21.70 16.52
C LYS A 250 -2.68 21.69 16.81
N GLN A 251 -3.49 20.97 16.04
CA GLN A 251 -4.92 20.84 16.25
C GLN A 251 -5.23 20.28 17.66
N ALA A 252 -4.54 19.19 18.06
CA ALA A 252 -4.69 18.60 19.39
C ALA A 252 -4.34 19.59 20.52
N LYS A 253 -3.30 20.42 20.30
CA LYS A 253 -2.91 21.49 21.25
C LYS A 253 -3.95 22.59 21.34
N ASP A 254 -4.43 23.08 20.22
CA ASP A 254 -5.43 24.15 20.15
C ASP A 254 -6.77 23.71 20.81
N LEU A 255 -7.08 22.41 20.76
CA LEU A 255 -8.23 21.77 21.38
C LEU A 255 -8.00 21.30 22.82
N ASN A 256 -6.82 21.51 23.41
CA ASN A 256 -6.42 21.09 24.76
C ASN A 256 -6.54 19.58 25.01
N ILE A 257 -6.20 18.75 24.03
CA ILE A 257 -6.23 17.28 24.13
C ILE A 257 -4.88 16.63 23.78
N SER A 258 -3.77 17.36 23.88
CA SER A 258 -2.43 16.84 23.53
C SER A 258 -2.07 15.56 24.25
N GLU A 259 -2.47 15.39 25.52
CA GLU A 259 -2.26 14.17 26.29
C GLU A 259 -3.10 12.96 25.82
N ARG A 260 -4.07 13.16 24.95
CA ARG A 260 -4.92 12.12 24.36
C ARG A 260 -4.53 11.75 22.94
N VAL A 261 -3.41 12.27 22.43
CA VAL A 261 -2.92 12.02 21.06
C VAL A 261 -1.42 11.73 21.12
N THR A 262 -1.02 10.56 20.66
CA THR A 262 0.39 10.14 20.63
C THR A 262 0.84 9.85 19.21
N PHE A 263 1.97 10.43 18.80
CA PHE A 263 2.67 10.10 17.56
C PHE A 263 3.98 9.39 17.89
N THR A 264 4.17 8.18 17.39
CA THR A 264 5.40 7.42 17.64
C THR A 264 6.60 7.89 16.79
N GLY A 265 6.31 8.58 15.66
CA GLY A 265 7.28 8.75 14.59
C GLY A 265 7.50 7.45 13.83
N VAL A 266 8.54 7.41 12.99
CA VAL A 266 8.89 6.24 12.17
C VAL A 266 9.36 5.09 13.07
N ILE A 267 8.70 3.94 12.95
CA ILE A 267 9.00 2.71 13.70
C ILE A 267 9.64 1.69 12.75
N GLY A 268 10.57 0.90 13.27
CA GLY A 268 11.14 -0.24 12.55
C GLY A 268 10.09 -1.28 12.17
N ARG A 269 10.21 -1.87 10.99
CA ARG A 269 9.22 -2.84 10.46
C ARG A 269 8.92 -3.99 11.42
N ASP A 270 9.91 -4.45 12.17
CA ASP A 270 9.77 -5.58 13.09
C ASP A 270 9.04 -5.22 14.40
N ASP A 271 8.99 -3.92 14.72
CA ASP A 271 8.31 -3.42 15.91
C ASP A 271 6.86 -3.00 15.65
N VAL A 272 6.48 -2.74 14.38
CA VAL A 272 5.12 -2.25 14.02
C VAL A 272 4.03 -3.12 14.63
N ALA A 273 4.18 -4.45 14.58
CA ALA A 273 3.19 -5.38 15.12
C ALA A 273 2.90 -5.14 16.61
N ARG A 274 3.92 -4.78 17.43
CA ARG A 274 3.75 -4.50 18.87
C ARG A 274 2.94 -3.24 19.11
N TYR A 275 3.18 -2.19 18.31
CA TYR A 275 2.42 -0.95 18.44
C TYR A 275 0.97 -1.13 17.97
N VAL A 276 0.75 -1.81 16.84
CA VAL A 276 -0.60 -2.11 16.34
C VAL A 276 -1.35 -3.04 17.29
N ALA A 277 -0.66 -3.93 17.99
CA ALA A 277 -1.26 -4.77 19.03
C ALA A 277 -1.93 -3.97 20.14
N ALA A 278 -1.46 -2.77 20.45
CA ALA A 278 -2.06 -1.89 21.46
C ALA A 278 -3.38 -1.25 21.02
N PHE A 279 -3.78 -1.33 19.75
CA PHE A 279 -5.06 -0.78 19.27
C PHE A 279 -6.24 -1.59 19.79
N ASP A 280 -7.26 -0.93 20.31
CA ASP A 280 -8.58 -1.52 20.52
C ASP A 280 -9.42 -1.44 19.25
N ILE A 281 -9.33 -0.30 18.55
CA ILE A 281 -10.01 -0.03 17.28
C ILE A 281 -8.97 0.50 16.29
N ALA A 282 -8.85 -0.15 15.16
CA ALA A 282 -7.93 0.23 14.10
C ALA A 282 -8.64 1.06 13.03
N LEU A 283 -8.00 2.15 12.61
CA LEU A 283 -8.61 3.21 11.82
C LEU A 283 -8.14 3.22 10.36
N GLN A 284 -9.10 3.29 9.45
CA GLN A 284 -8.92 3.72 8.06
C GLN A 284 -9.97 4.81 7.77
N PRO A 285 -9.80 6.07 8.23
CA PRO A 285 -10.87 7.07 8.14
C PRO A 285 -11.15 7.51 6.71
N ALA A 286 -10.13 7.55 5.85
CA ALA A 286 -10.29 7.80 4.42
C ALA A 286 -9.22 7.08 3.59
N VAL A 287 -9.54 6.79 2.34
CA VAL A 287 -8.66 6.11 1.38
C VAL A 287 -9.05 6.46 -0.05
N VAL A 288 -8.08 6.43 -0.98
CA VAL A 288 -8.38 6.57 -2.40
C VAL A 288 -9.03 5.32 -2.97
N ALA A 289 -9.98 5.49 -3.89
CA ALA A 289 -10.91 4.45 -4.33
C ALA A 289 -10.28 3.21 -5.01
N TYR A 290 -9.04 3.29 -5.46
CA TYR A 290 -8.33 2.19 -6.15
C TYR A 290 -7.23 1.55 -5.30
N ALA A 291 -6.95 2.04 -4.10
CA ALA A 291 -5.86 1.53 -3.27
C ALA A 291 -6.20 0.21 -2.57
N SER A 292 -5.18 -0.61 -2.34
CA SER A 292 -5.18 -1.72 -1.41
C SER A 292 -4.29 -1.34 -0.21
N PRO A 293 -4.84 -0.78 0.88
CA PRO A 293 -4.03 -0.25 1.97
C PRO A 293 -3.35 -1.37 2.77
N LEU A 294 -2.01 -1.35 2.85
CA LEU A 294 -1.22 -2.36 3.59
C LEU A 294 -1.66 -2.51 5.05
N LYS A 295 -1.97 -1.39 5.71
CA LYS A 295 -2.38 -1.38 7.12
C LYS A 295 -3.63 -2.21 7.41
N LEU A 296 -4.55 -2.37 6.45
CA LEU A 296 -5.73 -3.22 6.65
C LEU A 296 -5.34 -4.68 6.86
N PHE A 297 -4.33 -5.16 6.14
CA PHE A 297 -3.83 -6.53 6.31
C PHE A 297 -3.11 -6.72 7.64
N GLU A 298 -2.41 -5.68 8.15
CA GLU A 298 -1.82 -5.67 9.48
C GLU A 298 -2.90 -5.72 10.57
N TYR A 299 -3.97 -4.93 10.42
CA TYR A 299 -5.10 -4.90 11.33
C TYR A 299 -5.85 -6.24 11.36
N LEU A 300 -6.11 -6.81 10.19
CA LEU A 300 -6.74 -8.13 10.06
C LEU A 300 -5.89 -9.21 10.73
N ALA A 301 -4.60 -9.28 10.43
CA ALA A 301 -3.69 -10.30 10.98
C ALA A 301 -3.59 -10.23 12.50
N LEU A 302 -3.58 -9.03 13.07
CA LEU A 302 -3.54 -8.83 14.52
C LEU A 302 -4.93 -8.88 15.19
N GLY A 303 -5.99 -9.18 14.42
CA GLY A 303 -7.35 -9.30 14.94
C GLY A 303 -7.81 -8.01 15.61
N LYS A 304 -7.79 -6.90 14.87
CA LYS A 304 -8.28 -5.62 15.39
C LYS A 304 -9.71 -5.35 14.94
N ALA A 305 -10.50 -4.69 15.78
CA ALA A 305 -11.78 -4.15 15.34
C ALA A 305 -11.49 -2.97 14.40
N ILE A 306 -11.90 -3.09 13.14
CA ILE A 306 -11.56 -2.13 12.10
C ILE A 306 -12.74 -1.21 11.82
N VAL A 307 -12.48 0.09 11.71
CA VAL A 307 -13.42 1.08 11.13
C VAL A 307 -12.85 1.57 9.81
N ALA A 308 -13.63 1.46 8.73
CA ALA A 308 -13.22 1.85 7.39
C ALA A 308 -14.41 2.40 6.58
N PRO A 309 -14.15 3.22 5.51
CA PRO A 309 -15.23 3.68 4.64
C PRO A 309 -15.80 2.53 3.80
N ASP A 310 -17.11 2.51 3.61
CA ASP A 310 -17.78 1.62 2.65
C ASP A 310 -17.50 2.11 1.23
N GLN A 311 -16.45 1.55 0.66
CA GLN A 311 -15.99 1.82 -0.71
C GLN A 311 -15.71 0.52 -1.43
N PRO A 312 -15.90 0.44 -2.75
CA PRO A 312 -15.74 -0.80 -3.52
C PRO A 312 -14.41 -1.52 -3.30
N ASN A 313 -13.28 -0.79 -3.27
CA ASN A 313 -11.96 -1.36 -3.03
C ASN A 313 -11.77 -1.89 -1.60
N ILE A 314 -12.46 -1.32 -0.62
CA ILE A 314 -12.45 -1.76 0.78
C ILE A 314 -13.35 -2.98 0.95
N ALA A 315 -14.52 -2.98 0.32
CA ALA A 315 -15.47 -4.08 0.34
C ALA A 315 -14.98 -5.37 -0.35
N GLU A 316 -13.88 -5.30 -1.10
CA GLU A 316 -13.19 -6.49 -1.63
C GLU A 316 -12.54 -7.33 -0.51
N ILE A 317 -12.19 -6.72 0.62
CA ILE A 317 -11.47 -7.34 1.74
C ILE A 317 -12.30 -7.33 3.02
N LEU A 318 -13.03 -6.23 3.26
CA LEU A 318 -13.80 -6.03 4.48
C LEU A 318 -15.30 -6.21 4.22
N THR A 319 -15.98 -6.83 5.16
CA THR A 319 -17.43 -7.03 5.17
C THR A 319 -18.03 -6.37 6.40
N ASP A 320 -18.99 -5.45 6.17
CA ASP A 320 -19.63 -4.72 7.26
C ASP A 320 -20.27 -5.65 8.28
N ASN A 321 -20.20 -5.24 9.55
CA ASN A 321 -20.68 -6.01 10.70
C ASN A 321 -20.13 -7.45 10.82
N SER A 322 -19.13 -7.83 10.02
CA SER A 322 -18.46 -9.13 10.07
C SER A 322 -17.02 -8.97 10.55
N ASN A 323 -16.09 -8.58 9.68
CA ASN A 323 -14.66 -8.39 9.98
C ASN A 323 -14.25 -6.92 10.11
N ALA A 324 -15.18 -5.99 9.92
CA ALA A 324 -15.03 -4.55 10.12
C ALA A 324 -16.39 -3.92 10.42
N LEU A 325 -16.38 -2.66 10.86
CA LEU A 325 -17.55 -1.78 10.83
C LEU A 325 -17.31 -0.73 9.73
N LEU A 326 -18.15 -0.76 8.71
CA LEU A 326 -18.03 0.15 7.57
C LEU A 326 -18.99 1.32 7.71
N PHE A 327 -18.56 2.51 7.32
CA PHE A 327 -19.36 3.71 7.33
C PHE A 327 -19.49 4.33 5.94
N ASP A 328 -20.62 4.96 5.62
CA ASP A 328 -20.78 5.73 4.38
C ASP A 328 -19.83 6.95 4.39
N PRO A 329 -18.86 7.04 3.49
CA PRO A 329 -17.92 8.17 3.44
C PRO A 329 -18.60 9.50 3.04
N LYS A 330 -19.85 9.49 2.58
CA LYS A 330 -20.65 10.66 2.28
C LYS A 330 -21.43 11.16 3.49
N ASP A 331 -21.63 10.33 4.50
CA ASP A 331 -22.23 10.74 5.76
C ASP A 331 -21.18 11.45 6.63
N VAL A 332 -21.44 12.71 6.94
CA VAL A 332 -20.54 13.54 7.77
C VAL A 332 -20.34 12.92 9.16
N ASN A 333 -21.35 12.25 9.70
CA ASN A 333 -21.31 11.61 11.00
C ASN A 333 -20.98 10.11 10.94
N GLY A 334 -20.84 9.53 9.75
CA GLY A 334 -20.68 8.09 9.57
C GLY A 334 -19.46 7.52 10.31
N LEU A 335 -18.32 8.20 10.23
CA LEU A 335 -17.09 7.80 10.95
C LEU A 335 -17.30 7.87 12.47
N SER A 336 -17.82 8.98 12.98
CA SER A 336 -18.04 9.14 14.43
C SER A 336 -19.05 8.14 14.98
N ALA A 337 -20.15 7.92 14.28
CA ALA A 337 -21.17 6.95 14.68
C ALA A 337 -20.60 5.52 14.74
N ALA A 338 -19.82 5.10 13.74
CA ALA A 338 -19.16 3.79 13.73
C ALA A 338 -18.15 3.66 14.88
N LEU A 339 -17.37 4.69 15.16
CA LEU A 339 -16.44 4.72 16.29
C LEU A 339 -17.17 4.67 17.62
N ASP A 340 -18.23 5.47 17.81
CA ASP A 340 -19.04 5.48 19.03
C ASP A 340 -19.64 4.11 19.29
N GLN A 341 -20.16 3.44 18.27
CA GLN A 341 -20.72 2.10 18.38
C GLN A 341 -19.65 1.09 18.86
N LEU A 342 -18.46 1.07 18.24
CA LEU A 342 -17.38 0.18 18.67
C LEU A 342 -16.81 0.56 20.05
N CYS A 343 -16.77 1.84 20.39
CA CYS A 343 -16.33 2.27 21.73
C CYS A 343 -17.29 1.83 22.83
N ALA A 344 -18.59 1.87 22.58
CA ALA A 344 -19.62 1.52 23.55
C ALA A 344 -19.84 0.01 23.72
N ASP A 345 -19.52 -0.81 22.70
CA ASP A 345 -19.80 -2.26 22.69
C ASP A 345 -18.54 -3.12 22.64
N PRO A 346 -17.99 -3.56 23.78
CA PRO A 346 -16.84 -4.47 23.83
C PRO A 346 -17.10 -5.84 23.18
N ALA A 347 -18.33 -6.35 23.23
CA ALA A 347 -18.68 -7.64 22.64
C ALA A 347 -18.65 -7.57 21.10
N LEU A 348 -19.16 -6.48 20.54
CA LEU A 348 -19.07 -6.21 19.11
C LEU A 348 -17.61 -6.09 18.67
N ARG A 349 -16.75 -5.35 19.43
CA ARG A 349 -15.31 -5.26 19.13
C ARG A 349 -14.65 -6.64 19.08
N GLN A 350 -14.89 -7.47 20.08
CA GLN A 350 -14.31 -8.83 20.15
C GLN A 350 -14.78 -9.70 18.99
N ARG A 351 -16.05 -9.66 18.64
CA ARG A 351 -16.63 -10.43 17.53
C ARG A 351 -16.00 -10.03 16.19
N ILE A 352 -15.94 -8.73 15.90
CA ILE A 352 -15.33 -8.21 14.68
C ILE A 352 -13.84 -8.56 14.65
N ALA A 353 -13.11 -8.37 15.74
CA ALA A 353 -11.69 -8.67 15.87
C ALA A 353 -11.36 -10.14 15.62
N GLY A 354 -12.19 -11.06 16.11
CA GLY A 354 -12.05 -12.49 15.85
C GLY A 354 -12.19 -12.80 14.37
N LYS A 355 -13.26 -12.32 13.74
CA LYS A 355 -13.49 -12.54 12.30
C LYS A 355 -12.48 -11.84 11.41
N ALA A 356 -11.96 -10.68 11.82
CA ALA A 356 -10.87 -9.99 11.13
C ALA A 356 -9.63 -10.90 10.98
N ARG A 357 -9.24 -11.58 12.07
CA ARG A 357 -8.10 -12.50 12.04
C ARG A 357 -8.32 -13.68 11.11
N ASP A 358 -9.49 -14.27 11.11
CA ASP A 358 -9.84 -15.41 10.24
C ASP A 358 -9.77 -15.07 8.75
N THR A 359 -10.10 -13.82 8.41
CA THR A 359 -10.14 -13.31 7.04
C THR A 359 -8.83 -13.52 6.28
N ILE A 360 -7.68 -13.38 6.95
CA ILE A 360 -6.36 -13.58 6.32
C ILE A 360 -6.24 -14.99 5.73
N GLY A 361 -6.60 -16.02 6.50
CA GLY A 361 -6.54 -17.41 6.05
C GLY A 361 -7.64 -17.74 5.05
N GLU A 362 -8.88 -17.28 5.29
CA GLU A 362 -10.03 -17.58 4.44
C GLU A 362 -9.89 -17.02 3.02
N GLN A 363 -9.29 -15.84 2.87
CA GLN A 363 -9.10 -15.20 1.57
C GLN A 363 -7.70 -15.37 0.98
N GLY A 364 -6.78 -16.03 1.68
CA GLY A 364 -5.42 -16.22 1.22
C GLY A 364 -4.67 -14.90 1.02
N LEU A 365 -4.66 -14.03 2.06
CA LEU A 365 -4.13 -12.68 1.98
C LEU A 365 -2.69 -12.58 2.52
N THR A 366 -1.84 -13.51 2.12
CA THR A 366 -0.41 -13.49 2.48
C THR A 366 0.47 -13.19 1.28
N TRP A 367 1.65 -12.61 1.52
CA TRP A 367 2.63 -12.41 0.46
C TRP A 367 3.07 -13.72 -0.18
N ARG A 368 3.12 -14.81 0.60
CA ARG A 368 3.45 -16.15 0.09
C ARG A 368 2.43 -16.64 -0.93
N GLU A 369 1.14 -16.47 -0.66
CA GLU A 369 0.07 -16.85 -1.58
C GLU A 369 0.04 -15.96 -2.82
N ASN A 370 0.30 -14.66 -2.67
CA ASN A 370 0.42 -13.74 -3.80
C ASN A 370 1.61 -14.08 -4.70
N ALA A 371 2.76 -14.45 -4.11
CA ALA A 371 3.91 -14.94 -4.84
C ALA A 371 3.58 -16.26 -5.57
N GLN A 372 2.87 -17.19 -4.92
CA GLN A 372 2.44 -18.46 -5.53
C GLN A 372 1.51 -18.21 -6.73
N ARG A 373 0.51 -17.32 -6.59
CA ARG A 373 -0.37 -16.92 -7.72
C ARG A 373 0.44 -16.38 -8.90
N SER A 374 1.47 -15.57 -8.63
CA SER A 374 2.36 -15.02 -9.67
C SER A 374 3.19 -16.12 -10.34
N VAL A 375 3.72 -17.08 -9.58
CA VAL A 375 4.46 -18.26 -10.06
C VAL A 375 3.58 -19.14 -10.93
N ASP A 376 2.32 -19.34 -10.55
CA ASP A 376 1.36 -20.12 -11.34
C ASP A 376 1.06 -19.46 -12.69
N LEU A 377 0.94 -18.13 -12.75
CA LEU A 377 0.78 -17.39 -13.99
C LEU A 377 2.02 -17.51 -14.89
N PHE A 378 3.22 -17.38 -14.34
CA PHE A 378 4.46 -17.62 -15.10
C PHE A 378 4.54 -19.05 -15.64
N SER A 379 4.18 -20.02 -14.82
CA SER A 379 4.19 -21.43 -15.22
C SER A 379 3.25 -21.73 -16.39
N ARG A 380 2.10 -21.06 -16.44
CA ARG A 380 1.17 -21.14 -17.60
C ARG A 380 1.80 -20.53 -18.85
N LEU A 381 2.42 -19.36 -18.73
CA LEU A 381 3.04 -18.67 -19.88
C LEU A 381 4.22 -19.47 -20.45
N ILE A 382 5.08 -20.05 -19.59
CA ILE A 382 6.25 -20.80 -19.99
C ILE A 382 5.87 -22.13 -20.70
N LYS A 383 4.78 -22.79 -20.27
CA LYS A 383 4.29 -24.01 -20.90
C LYS A 383 3.71 -23.79 -22.29
N HIS A 384 3.29 -22.59 -22.61
CA HIS A 384 2.65 -22.21 -23.88
C HIS A 384 3.56 -21.41 -24.81
N ALA A 385 4.81 -21.12 -24.41
CA ALA A 385 5.84 -20.43 -25.18
C ALA A 385 6.73 -21.42 -25.96
#